data_dd09cd15e307bfe87c8845c509cded0c
#
_entry.id   dd09cd15e307bfe87c8845c509cded0c
#
_cell.length_a   1.000
_cell.length_b   1.000
_cell.length_c   1.000
_cell.angle_alpha   90.00
_cell.angle_beta   90.00
_cell.angle_gamma   90.00
#
_symmetry.space_group_name_H-M   'P 1'
#
loop_
_entity.id
_entity.type
_entity.pdbx_description
1 polymer ?
#
loop_
_entity_poly.entity_id
_entity_poly.type
_entity_poly.pdbx_seq_one_letter_code
_entity_poly.pdbx_strand_id
1 'polypeptide(L)' 'MSYIARVYAELLRKGGKTMEDVPENLRDEVRQLLNQEEKKGD' A
#
# COMPACT_ATOMS: atom_id res chain seq x y z
N MET A 1 2.32 -9.81 6.48
CA MET A 1 2.50 -9.03 5.28
C MET A 1 3.96 -8.72 5.07
N SER A 2 4.35 -8.56 3.82
CA SER A 2 5.75 -8.36 3.52
C SER A 2 6.16 -6.92 3.78
N TYR A 3 7.43 -6.76 4.10
CA TYR A 3 7.98 -5.44 4.34
C TYR A 3 7.86 -4.56 3.10
N ILE A 4 8.07 -5.17 1.93
CA ILE A 4 8.05 -4.41 0.69
C ILE A 4 6.66 -3.85 0.42
N ALA A 5 5.62 -4.61 0.76
CA ALA A 5 4.27 -4.11 0.57
C ALA A 5 4.00 -2.90 1.44
N ARG A 6 4.56 -2.87 2.63
CA ARG A 6 4.38 -1.73 3.51
C ARG A 6 5.08 -0.49 2.97
N VAL A 7 6.26 -0.69 2.38
CA VAL A 7 6.97 0.43 1.78
C VAL A 7 6.13 1.02 0.65
N TYR A 8 5.57 0.18 -0.19
CA TYR A 8 4.74 0.65 -1.28
C TYR A 8 3.50 1.36 -0.76
N ALA A 9 2.89 0.82 0.28
CA ALA A 9 1.71 1.47 0.85
C ALA A 9 2.02 2.88 1.32
N GLU A 10 3.16 3.04 1.96
CA GLU A 10 3.55 4.37 2.41
C GLU A 10 3.80 5.31 1.25
N LEU A 11 4.45 4.82 0.20
CA LEU A 11 4.72 5.64 -0.96
C LEU A 11 3.43 6.09 -1.63
N LEU A 12 2.45 5.20 -1.67
CA LEU A 12 1.16 5.55 -2.26
C LEU A 12 0.44 6.60 -1.42
N ARG A 13 0.52 6.48 -0.10
CA ARG A 13 -0.12 7.46 0.77
C ARG A 13 0.49 8.84 0.60
N LYS A 14 1.78 8.88 0.41
CA LYS A 14 2.47 10.16 0.25
C LYS A 14 2.35 10.71 -1.16
N GLY A 15 1.82 9.94 -2.07
CA GLY A 15 1.66 10.41 -3.43
C GLY A 15 2.90 10.26 -4.29
N GLY A 16 3.89 9.54 -3.81
CA GLY A 16 5.12 9.36 -4.55
C GLY A 16 5.05 8.28 -5.61
N LYS A 17 4.05 7.39 -5.52
CA LYS A 17 3.89 6.33 -6.47
C LYS A 17 2.41 6.06 -6.67
N THR A 18 2.11 5.31 -7.73
CA THR A 18 0.74 4.88 -8.00
C THR A 18 0.64 3.38 -7.91
N MET A 19 -0.58 2.87 -7.90
CA MET A 19 -0.78 1.43 -7.82
C MET A 19 -0.16 0.72 -9.02
N GLU A 20 -0.08 1.38 -10.15
CA GLU A 20 0.56 0.79 -11.32
C GLU A 20 2.04 0.55 -11.12
N ASP A 21 2.67 1.31 -10.24
CA ASP A 21 4.07 1.10 -9.93
C ASP A 21 4.30 -0.09 -9.02
N VAL A 22 3.24 -0.59 -8.41
CA VAL A 22 3.37 -1.73 -7.50
C VAL A 22 3.35 -3.03 -8.31
N PRO A 23 4.29 -3.95 -8.07
CA PRO A 23 4.25 -5.24 -8.74
C PRO A 23 2.91 -5.92 -8.54
N GLU A 24 2.47 -6.61 -9.58
CA GLU A 24 1.13 -7.18 -9.57
C GLU A 24 0.91 -8.11 -8.39
N ASN A 25 1.91 -8.90 -8.06
CA ASN A 25 1.76 -9.86 -6.98
C ASN A 25 1.76 -9.22 -5.60
N LEU A 26 2.04 -7.93 -5.52
CA LEU A 26 2.01 -7.22 -4.24
C LEU A 26 0.81 -6.30 -4.11
N ARG A 27 0.06 -6.12 -5.18
CA ARG A 27 -1.03 -5.15 -5.17
C ARG A 27 -2.10 -5.48 -4.14
N ASP A 28 -2.42 -6.75 -4.00
CA ASP A 28 -3.44 -7.14 -3.03
C ASP A 28 -3.00 -6.81 -1.61
N GLU A 29 -1.75 -7.11 -1.30
CA GLU A 29 -1.24 -6.80 0.03
C GLU A 29 -1.22 -5.30 0.28
N VAL A 30 -0.76 -4.55 -0.70
CA VAL A 30 -0.69 -3.10 -0.55
C VAL A 30 -2.08 -2.53 -0.36
N ARG A 31 -3.04 -3.03 -1.13
CA ARG A 31 -4.41 -2.55 -1.02
C ARG A 31 -4.97 -2.84 0.37
N GLN A 32 -4.68 -4.02 0.90
CA GLN A 32 -5.14 -4.35 2.24
C GLN A 32 -4.53 -3.44 3.29
N LEU A 33 -3.25 -3.15 3.14
CA LEU A 33 -2.60 -2.27 4.09
C LEU A 33 -3.19 -0.86 4.06
N LEU A 34 -3.42 -0.35 2.86
CA LEU A 34 -4.02 0.96 2.73
C LEU A 34 -5.41 0.99 3.33
N ASN A 35 -6.17 -0.06 3.10
CA ASN A 35 -7.51 -0.14 3.63
C ASN A 35 -7.51 -0.16 5.15
N GLN A 36 -6.58 -0.91 5.73
CA GLN A 36 -6.49 -0.98 7.18
C GLN A 36 -6.13 0.36 7.78
N GLU A 37 -5.21 1.06 7.14
CA GLU A 37 -4.78 2.33 7.66
C GLU A 37 -5.87 3.38 7.58
N GLU A 38 -6.66 3.33 6.53
CA GLU A 38 -7.77 4.26 6.43
C GLU A 38 -8.80 4.05 7.52
N LYS A 39 -9.08 2.80 7.82
CA LYS A 39 -10.03 2.50 8.87
C LYS A 39 -9.52 2.91 10.23
N LYS A 40 -8.22 2.84 10.38
CA LYS A 40 -7.61 3.15 11.65
C LYS A 40 -7.73 4.63 11.99
N GLY A 41 -7.91 5.45 11.00
CA GLY A 41 -8.01 6.87 11.21
C GLY A 41 -9.17 7.29 12.06
N ASP A 42 -10.06 6.39 12.29
CA ASP A 42 -11.16 6.69 13.15
C ASP A 42 -10.78 6.65 14.60
#